data_13a3b9ce540ba7a7931b307ec98ef3c4
#
_entry.id   13a3b9ce540ba7a7931b307ec98ef3c4
#
_cell.length_a   1.000
_cell.length_b   1.000
_cell.length_c   1.000
_cell.angle_alpha   90.00
_cell.angle_beta   90.00
_cell.angle_gamma   90.00
#
_symmetry.space_group_name_H-M   'P 1'
#
loop_
_entity.id
_entity.type
_entity.pdbx_description
1 polymer ?
#
loop_
_entity_poly.entity_id
_entity_poly.type
_entity_poly.pdbx_seq_one_letter_code
_entity_poly.pdbx_strand_id
1 'polypeptide(L)'
;MSRAENAALRVLMVTPRYLPQIGGVERHVHEVATRLASGGTEVTVLTTDREGGLPARERLDSVEVRRVPAHPRGRDWHFAPGVVGVIAHGRWDIVHVQSYHTFVAPLAMTAAAARRIPYVLTFHGGGHSDALRHRGRGLQRTLLRPLLARAAGLVAVAEFEIEEYSRELRIPQERFALIPNGVELPRVPAANGDEDAGHPLIASVGRLERYKGHQRVIAALPHVLASAPSARVWIAGSGPYEQQLRELAAELGIAERVEIGAVAAGDRGEMARRLVASDVVVLLSDFETHPIAALEAISLGLPLLVASGSGLGELAQRGLARSIDADATAERVAEAILHELRDPLVRSPVVLPTWDDCAAALLDLY
;
A
#
# COMPACT_ATOMS: atom_id res chain seq x y z
N MET A 1 43.31 23.15 0.72
CA MET A 1 42.02 22.68 0.10
C MET A 1 41.23 22.01 1.18
N SER A 2 40.22 22.69 1.65
CA SER A 2 39.40 22.28 2.80
C SER A 2 38.58 21.07 2.45
N ARG A 3 38.67 19.99 3.24
CA ARG A 3 37.69 18.92 3.36
C ARG A 3 36.37 19.56 3.85
N ALA A 4 35.49 19.93 2.95
CA ALA A 4 34.09 19.93 3.29
C ALA A 4 33.73 18.45 3.52
N GLU A 5 33.69 18.02 4.77
CA GLU A 5 33.13 16.75 5.17
C GLU A 5 31.73 16.68 4.57
N ASN A 6 31.49 15.69 3.73
CA ASN A 6 30.20 15.44 3.11
C ASN A 6 29.27 14.98 4.24
N ALA A 7 28.65 15.93 4.92
CA ALA A 7 27.70 15.61 5.99
C ALA A 7 26.56 14.81 5.34
N ALA A 8 26.24 13.65 5.91
CA ALA A 8 25.16 12.82 5.41
C ALA A 8 23.84 13.60 5.40
N LEU A 9 23.07 13.47 4.32
CA LEU A 9 21.74 14.07 4.20
C LEU A 9 20.83 13.55 5.32
N ARG A 10 20.16 14.44 6.06
CA ARG A 10 19.28 14.08 7.18
C ARG A 10 17.83 14.19 6.76
N VAL A 11 17.20 13.05 6.53
CA VAL A 11 15.82 12.92 6.08
C VAL A 11 14.91 12.54 7.24
N LEU A 12 13.86 13.33 7.47
CA LEU A 12 12.76 12.98 8.36
C LEU A 12 11.57 12.50 7.54
N MET A 13 11.30 11.21 7.54
CA MET A 13 10.08 10.63 6.97
C MET A 13 8.95 10.68 7.99
N VAL A 14 7.86 11.37 7.67
CA VAL A 14 6.71 11.52 8.58
C VAL A 14 5.53 10.71 8.03
N THR A 15 5.10 9.73 8.79
CA THR A 15 3.98 8.85 8.43
C THR A 15 3.00 8.69 9.58
N PRO A 16 1.68 8.65 9.35
CA PRO A 16 0.71 8.46 10.43
C PRO A 16 0.77 7.08 11.09
N ARG A 17 1.29 6.08 10.39
CA ARG A 17 1.46 4.70 10.88
C ARG A 17 2.79 4.13 10.41
N TYR A 18 3.34 3.23 11.21
CA TYR A 18 4.55 2.50 10.88
C TYR A 18 4.57 1.16 11.62
N LEU A 19 5.61 0.36 11.38
CA LEU A 19 5.77 -0.93 12.04
C LEU A 19 5.57 -0.84 13.55
N PRO A 20 4.94 -1.85 14.17
CA PRO A 20 4.60 -3.18 13.65
C PRO A 20 3.28 -3.24 12.83
N GLN A 21 2.58 -2.13 12.66
CA GLN A 21 1.41 -2.08 11.80
C GLN A 21 1.84 -2.20 10.33
N ILE A 22 1.09 -3.00 9.54
CA ILE A 22 1.45 -3.35 8.17
C ILE A 22 0.37 -2.89 7.22
N GLY A 23 0.80 -2.24 6.16
CA GLY A 23 0.00 -1.82 5.02
C GLY A 23 0.93 -1.36 3.89
N GLY A 24 0.38 -0.95 2.77
CA GLY A 24 1.16 -0.52 1.61
C GLY A 24 2.06 0.69 1.90
N VAL A 25 1.53 1.68 2.64
CA VAL A 25 2.28 2.89 3.00
C VAL A 25 3.40 2.58 3.99
N GLU A 26 3.09 1.81 5.04
CA GLU A 26 4.05 1.41 6.06
C GLU A 26 5.20 0.62 5.43
N ARG A 27 4.88 -0.26 4.49
CA ARG A 27 5.88 -1.00 3.71
C ARG A 27 6.71 -0.07 2.83
N HIS A 28 6.08 0.81 2.07
CA HIS A 28 6.80 1.80 1.24
C HIS A 28 7.80 2.59 2.08
N VAL A 29 7.36 3.12 3.22
CA VAL A 29 8.23 3.91 4.11
C VAL A 29 9.40 3.06 4.63
N HIS A 30 9.16 1.82 5.03
CA HIS A 30 10.20 0.92 5.53
C HIS A 30 11.24 0.58 4.46
N GLU A 31 10.78 0.15 3.30
CA GLU A 31 11.65 -0.26 2.19
C GLU A 31 12.52 0.91 1.70
N VAL A 32 11.93 2.09 1.57
CA VAL A 32 12.66 3.30 1.15
C VAL A 32 13.60 3.78 2.25
N ALA A 33 13.14 3.89 3.50
CA ALA A 33 13.95 4.37 4.61
C ALA A 33 15.20 3.51 4.83
N THR A 34 15.04 2.18 4.78
CA THR A 34 16.14 1.23 4.97
C THR A 34 17.18 1.35 3.85
N ARG A 35 16.75 1.50 2.59
CA ARG A 35 17.66 1.67 1.45
C ARG A 35 18.41 2.99 1.48
N LEU A 36 17.71 4.08 1.75
CA LEU A 36 18.35 5.38 1.94
C LEU A 36 19.39 5.35 3.06
N ALA A 37 19.04 4.72 4.21
CA ALA A 37 19.95 4.59 5.33
C ALA A 37 21.17 3.72 4.98
N SER A 38 20.97 2.62 4.25
CA SER A 38 22.07 1.76 3.76
C SER A 38 22.97 2.48 2.74
N GLY A 39 22.42 3.43 1.99
CA GLY A 39 23.12 4.32 1.07
C GLY A 39 23.84 5.49 1.73
N GLY A 40 23.86 5.59 3.06
CA GLY A 40 24.60 6.61 3.82
C GLY A 40 23.78 7.87 4.18
N THR A 41 22.46 7.86 3.95
CA THR A 41 21.55 8.92 4.39
C THR A 41 21.16 8.70 5.86
N GLU A 42 21.16 9.76 6.67
CA GLU A 42 20.62 9.69 8.04
C GLU A 42 19.10 9.77 7.99
N VAL A 43 18.42 8.61 8.10
CA VAL A 43 16.96 8.54 8.04
C VAL A 43 16.36 8.36 9.42
N THR A 44 15.39 9.22 9.76
CA THR A 44 14.50 9.06 10.91
C THR A 44 13.07 8.94 10.42
N VAL A 45 12.36 7.90 10.86
CA VAL A 45 10.92 7.75 10.66
C VAL A 45 10.18 8.30 11.88
N LEU A 46 9.41 9.37 11.68
CA LEU A 46 8.52 9.94 12.70
C LEU A 46 7.10 9.42 12.46
N THR A 47 6.56 8.73 13.44
CA THR A 47 5.22 8.16 13.37
C THR A 47 4.42 8.38 14.64
N THR A 48 3.20 7.86 14.70
CA THR A 48 2.34 7.99 15.88
C THR A 48 2.16 6.66 16.60
N ASP A 49 2.09 6.71 17.93
CA ASP A 49 1.60 5.61 18.75
C ASP A 49 0.12 5.86 19.09
N ARG A 50 -0.75 5.10 18.42
CA ARG A 50 -2.21 5.26 18.50
C ARG A 50 -2.83 4.58 19.71
N GLU A 51 -2.24 3.50 20.16
CA GLU A 51 -2.79 2.66 21.23
C GLU A 51 -2.09 2.93 22.57
N GLY A 52 -0.85 3.37 22.51
CA GLY A 52 -0.01 3.61 23.66
C GLY A 52 0.61 2.30 24.17
N GLY A 53 1.87 2.10 23.97
CA GLY A 53 2.58 0.89 24.39
C GLY A 53 3.82 0.59 23.57
N LEU A 54 3.99 1.31 22.46
CA LEU A 54 5.20 1.18 21.66
C LEU A 54 6.31 2.08 22.21
N PRO A 55 7.59 1.70 22.05
CA PRO A 55 8.73 2.53 22.45
C PRO A 55 8.68 3.89 21.76
N ALA A 56 8.87 4.98 22.51
CA ALA A 56 8.93 6.34 21.96
C ALA A 56 10.11 6.51 20.99
N ARG A 57 11.17 5.73 21.17
CA ARG A 57 12.32 5.65 20.27
C ARG A 57 12.82 4.22 20.22
N GLU A 58 13.11 3.77 19.01
CA GLU A 58 13.77 2.48 18.77
C GLU A 58 14.57 2.57 17.48
N ARG A 59 15.37 1.55 17.21
CA ARG A 59 16.05 1.37 15.94
C ARG A 59 15.55 0.09 15.29
N LEU A 60 14.99 0.21 14.09
CA LEU A 60 14.58 -0.92 13.26
C LEU A 60 15.52 -0.95 12.06
N ASP A 61 16.25 -2.04 11.93
CA ASP A 61 17.35 -2.15 10.98
C ASP A 61 18.33 -0.96 11.10
N SER A 62 18.54 -0.21 10.03
CA SER A 62 19.41 0.98 10.02
C SER A 62 18.67 2.29 10.32
N VAL A 63 17.35 2.25 10.56
CA VAL A 63 16.48 3.43 10.64
C VAL A 63 16.14 3.76 12.10
N GLU A 64 16.30 5.04 12.49
CA GLU A 64 15.78 5.54 13.77
C GLU A 64 14.26 5.74 13.65
N VAL A 65 13.49 5.17 14.58
CA VAL A 65 12.03 5.36 14.65
C VAL A 65 11.70 6.17 15.90
N ARG A 66 10.97 7.26 15.69
CA ARG A 66 10.43 8.10 16.76
C ARG A 66 8.92 8.06 16.73
N ARG A 67 8.30 7.77 17.89
CA ARG A 67 6.84 7.76 18.03
C ARG A 67 6.36 8.87 18.94
N VAL A 68 5.29 9.51 18.54
CA VAL A 68 4.60 10.50 19.35
C VAL A 68 3.16 10.04 19.62
N PRO A 69 2.59 10.37 20.79
CA PRO A 69 1.22 10.00 21.12
C PRO A 69 0.22 10.58 20.12
N ALA A 70 -0.79 9.78 19.77
CA ALA A 70 -1.95 10.19 18.96
C ALA A 70 -3.19 10.42 19.82
N HIS A 71 -3.99 11.39 19.45
CA HIS A 71 -5.24 11.76 20.13
C HIS A 71 -6.39 11.95 19.13
N PRO A 72 -7.56 11.34 19.33
CA PRO A 72 -7.87 10.31 20.33
C PRO A 72 -7.15 8.99 20.01
N ARG A 73 -6.95 8.16 21.03
CA ARG A 73 -6.34 6.82 20.85
C ARG A 73 -7.30 5.90 20.08
N GLY A 74 -6.73 4.93 19.36
CA GLY A 74 -7.49 3.88 18.67
C GLY A 74 -8.32 4.34 17.46
N ARG A 75 -8.27 5.63 17.08
CA ARG A 75 -9.00 6.15 15.91
C ARG A 75 -8.10 6.36 14.71
N ASP A 76 -8.65 6.16 13.51
CA ASP A 76 -7.93 6.41 12.25
C ASP A 76 -7.71 7.89 11.96
N TRP A 77 -8.62 8.73 12.42
CA TRP A 77 -8.43 10.16 12.45
C TRP A 77 -7.84 10.57 13.80
N HIS A 78 -6.64 11.07 13.79
CA HIS A 78 -5.94 11.45 15.01
C HIS A 78 -5.09 12.69 14.79
N PHE A 79 -4.85 13.37 15.88
CA PHE A 79 -4.03 14.56 16.00
C PHE A 79 -2.81 14.21 16.85
N ALA A 80 -1.63 14.58 16.41
CA ALA A 80 -0.37 14.24 17.09
C ALA A 80 0.54 15.48 17.20
N PRO A 81 0.29 16.39 18.16
CA PRO A 81 1.02 17.66 18.27
C PRO A 81 2.53 17.47 18.52
N GLY A 82 2.95 16.35 19.09
CA GLY A 82 4.35 15.99 19.26
C GLY A 82 5.17 16.00 17.96
N VAL A 83 4.51 15.82 16.80
CA VAL A 83 5.14 15.93 15.47
C VAL A 83 5.79 17.30 15.30
N VAL A 84 5.11 18.37 15.70
CA VAL A 84 5.63 19.74 15.61
C VAL A 84 6.91 19.91 16.44
N GLY A 85 6.94 19.36 17.67
CA GLY A 85 8.09 19.43 18.54
C GLY A 85 9.31 18.70 17.97
N VAL A 86 9.12 17.52 17.37
CA VAL A 86 10.22 16.76 16.76
C VAL A 86 10.81 17.51 15.57
N ILE A 87 9.97 18.09 14.70
CA ILE A 87 10.43 18.88 13.55
C ILE A 87 11.12 20.17 14.00
N ALA A 88 10.53 20.89 14.96
CA ALA A 88 11.03 22.18 15.39
C ALA A 88 12.40 22.11 16.12
N HIS A 89 12.66 21.03 16.87
CA HIS A 89 13.89 20.90 17.65
C HIS A 89 14.94 19.99 17.00
N GLY A 90 14.58 19.30 15.90
CA GLY A 90 15.51 18.48 15.14
C GLY A 90 16.36 19.27 14.15
N ARG A 91 17.34 18.59 13.59
CA ARG A 91 18.17 19.11 12.49
C ARG A 91 17.88 18.26 11.27
N TRP A 92 17.04 18.75 10.38
CA TRP A 92 16.57 18.05 9.18
C TRP A 92 16.95 18.86 7.95
N ASP A 93 17.47 18.21 6.95
CA ASP A 93 17.75 18.83 5.66
C ASP A 93 16.50 18.76 4.77
N ILE A 94 15.66 17.72 4.97
CA ILE A 94 14.38 17.58 4.30
C ILE A 94 13.36 16.86 5.21
N VAL A 95 12.08 17.20 5.06
CA VAL A 95 10.94 16.51 5.68
C VAL A 95 10.11 15.86 4.60
N HIS A 96 10.01 14.53 4.57
CA HIS A 96 9.19 13.81 3.62
C HIS A 96 7.92 13.29 4.27
N VAL A 97 6.78 13.86 3.91
CA VAL A 97 5.46 13.54 4.47
C VAL A 97 4.80 12.44 3.64
N GLN A 98 4.33 11.39 4.31
CA GLN A 98 3.68 10.25 3.66
C GLN A 98 2.18 10.33 3.88
N SER A 99 1.41 10.48 2.80
CA SER A 99 -0.04 10.65 2.82
C SER A 99 -0.50 11.98 3.45
N TYR A 100 -1.65 12.48 3.03
CA TYR A 100 -2.25 13.72 3.58
C TYR A 100 -3.61 13.49 4.25
N HIS A 101 -4.03 12.25 4.39
CA HIS A 101 -5.38 11.88 4.83
C HIS A 101 -5.63 12.04 6.34
N THR A 102 -4.59 12.27 7.13
CA THR A 102 -4.66 12.49 8.58
C THR A 102 -4.24 13.90 8.95
N PHE A 103 -4.47 14.32 10.19
CA PHE A 103 -3.99 15.61 10.70
C PHE A 103 -2.47 15.64 10.94
N VAL A 104 -1.77 14.52 10.80
CA VAL A 104 -0.31 14.45 10.92
C VAL A 104 0.36 15.25 9.80
N ALA A 105 -0.11 15.12 8.57
CA ALA A 105 0.47 15.80 7.41
C ALA A 105 0.42 17.33 7.51
N PRO A 106 -0.73 17.99 7.78
CA PRO A 106 -0.76 19.45 7.93
C PRO A 106 0.11 19.95 9.08
N LEU A 107 0.21 19.21 10.19
CA LEU A 107 1.12 19.55 11.29
C LEU A 107 2.58 19.51 10.84
N ALA A 108 2.97 18.43 10.15
CA ALA A 108 4.34 18.25 9.65
C ALA A 108 4.72 19.32 8.62
N MET A 109 3.87 19.53 7.62
CA MET A 109 4.12 20.55 6.58
C MET A 109 4.18 21.97 7.17
N THR A 110 3.28 22.31 8.11
CA THR A 110 3.27 23.61 8.77
C THR A 110 4.55 23.83 9.60
N ALA A 111 4.96 22.83 10.36
CA ALA A 111 6.18 22.88 11.17
C ALA A 111 7.44 23.01 10.29
N ALA A 112 7.52 22.23 9.21
CA ALA A 112 8.63 22.32 8.25
C ALA A 112 8.68 23.71 7.59
N ALA A 113 7.54 24.23 7.11
CA ALA A 113 7.45 25.55 6.52
C ALA A 113 7.86 26.69 7.51
N ALA A 114 7.41 26.61 8.76
CA ALA A 114 7.77 27.58 9.80
C ALA A 114 9.28 27.57 10.11
N ARG A 115 9.92 26.40 9.99
CA ARG A 115 11.38 26.24 10.17
C ARG A 115 12.18 26.45 8.88
N ARG A 116 11.52 26.76 7.76
CA ARG A 116 12.12 26.88 6.42
C ARG A 116 12.88 25.62 6.00
N ILE A 117 12.42 24.46 6.44
CA ILE A 117 12.94 23.15 6.01
C ILE A 117 12.15 22.78 4.74
N PRO A 118 12.81 22.43 3.63
CA PRO A 118 12.13 21.93 2.45
C PRO A 118 11.36 20.65 2.79
N TYR A 119 10.19 20.49 2.19
CA TYR A 119 9.40 19.28 2.41
C TYR A 119 8.82 18.72 1.11
N VAL A 120 8.76 17.42 1.06
CA VAL A 120 8.17 16.62 -0.02
C VAL A 120 6.92 15.91 0.52
N LEU A 121 5.93 15.69 -0.33
CA LEU A 121 4.77 14.86 0.00
C LEU A 121 4.59 13.76 -1.03
N THR A 122 4.49 12.50 -0.56
CA THR A 122 3.97 11.40 -1.37
C THR A 122 2.50 11.18 -1.06
N PHE A 123 1.65 11.15 -2.09
CA PHE A 123 0.20 11.17 -1.92
C PHE A 123 -0.36 9.89 -1.30
N HIS A 124 0.01 8.73 -1.78
CA HIS A 124 -0.55 7.43 -1.34
C HIS A 124 -2.06 7.48 -1.21
N GLY A 125 -2.75 7.73 -2.30
CA GLY A 125 -4.21 7.78 -2.30
C GLY A 125 -4.79 6.54 -1.63
N GLY A 126 -5.78 6.71 -0.77
CA GLY A 126 -6.36 5.61 0.00
C GLY A 126 -7.86 5.49 -0.19
N GLY A 127 -8.35 4.28 -0.45
CA GLY A 127 -9.74 3.93 -0.27
C GLY A 127 -10.10 3.95 1.22
N HIS A 128 -11.32 4.33 1.53
CA HIS A 128 -11.90 4.22 2.86
C HIS A 128 -13.33 3.70 2.76
N SER A 129 -13.70 2.83 3.69
CA SER A 129 -15.08 2.34 3.84
C SER A 129 -16.04 3.39 4.40
N ASP A 130 -15.57 4.60 4.76
CA ASP A 130 -16.36 5.63 5.43
C ASP A 130 -16.82 6.73 4.43
N ALA A 131 -18.14 6.74 4.14
CA ALA A 131 -18.78 7.70 3.24
C ALA A 131 -18.69 9.17 3.74
N LEU A 132 -18.60 9.41 5.05
CA LEU A 132 -18.49 10.75 5.63
C LEU A 132 -17.13 11.38 5.31
N ARG A 133 -16.07 10.57 5.32
CA ARG A 133 -14.72 10.99 4.93
C ARG A 133 -14.64 11.36 3.46
N HIS A 134 -15.39 10.67 2.60
CA HIS A 134 -15.46 11.02 1.17
C HIS A 134 -16.00 12.44 0.95
N ARG A 135 -17.03 12.83 1.69
CA ARG A 135 -17.62 14.19 1.59
C ARG A 135 -16.69 15.28 2.14
N GLY A 136 -15.87 14.98 3.14
CA GLY A 136 -14.90 15.92 3.73
C GLY A 136 -13.64 16.16 2.91
N ARG A 137 -13.30 15.27 1.97
CA ARG A 137 -12.04 15.34 1.20
C ARG A 137 -11.88 16.61 0.37
N GLY A 138 -12.93 17.09 -0.27
CA GLY A 138 -12.89 18.33 -1.04
C GLY A 138 -12.49 19.54 -0.20
N LEU A 139 -13.08 19.67 0.99
CA LEU A 139 -12.73 20.73 1.94
C LEU A 139 -11.30 20.59 2.45
N GLN A 140 -10.90 19.37 2.84
CA GLN A 140 -9.53 19.09 3.28
C GLN A 140 -8.50 19.47 2.22
N ARG A 141 -8.71 19.10 0.95
CA ARG A 141 -7.83 19.44 -0.17
C ARG A 141 -7.73 20.97 -0.36
N THR A 142 -8.87 21.66 -0.31
CA THR A 142 -8.91 23.12 -0.42
C THR A 142 -8.10 23.79 0.70
N LEU A 143 -8.23 23.32 1.94
CA LEU A 143 -7.49 23.84 3.09
C LEU A 143 -5.99 23.55 3.03
N LEU A 144 -5.63 22.36 2.51
CA LEU A 144 -4.22 21.94 2.40
C LEU A 144 -3.51 22.51 1.17
N ARG A 145 -4.25 22.98 0.16
CA ARG A 145 -3.68 23.49 -1.09
C ARG A 145 -2.52 24.48 -0.90
N PRO A 146 -2.60 25.49 0.00
CA PRO A 146 -1.49 26.43 0.18
C PRO A 146 -0.20 25.75 0.67
N LEU A 147 -0.31 24.72 1.51
CA LEU A 147 0.84 23.93 1.97
C LEU A 147 1.37 23.04 0.85
N LEU A 148 0.48 22.34 0.13
CA LEU A 148 0.86 21.47 -0.99
C LEU A 148 1.53 22.26 -2.11
N ALA A 149 1.04 23.46 -2.44
CA ALA A 149 1.65 24.32 -3.45
C ALA A 149 3.06 24.82 -3.08
N ARG A 150 3.40 24.84 -1.79
CA ARG A 150 4.73 25.23 -1.29
C ARG A 150 5.68 24.03 -1.11
N ALA A 151 5.22 22.80 -1.27
CA ALA A 151 6.08 21.64 -1.20
C ALA A 151 7.23 21.74 -2.21
N ALA A 152 8.43 21.33 -1.83
CA ALA A 152 9.59 21.27 -2.74
C ALA A 152 9.35 20.21 -3.83
N GLY A 153 8.67 19.11 -3.50
CA GLY A 153 8.25 18.07 -4.43
C GLY A 153 6.90 17.46 -4.02
N LEU A 154 6.11 17.10 -5.02
CA LEU A 154 4.88 16.31 -4.88
C LEU A 154 5.09 14.99 -5.61
N VAL A 155 4.91 13.87 -4.93
CA VAL A 155 5.16 12.54 -5.47
C VAL A 155 3.83 11.80 -5.62
N ALA A 156 3.54 11.34 -6.81
CA ALA A 156 2.48 10.40 -7.13
C ALA A 156 3.08 9.01 -7.35
N VAL A 157 2.37 7.96 -6.93
CA VAL A 157 2.83 6.58 -7.11
C VAL A 157 2.22 5.90 -8.35
N ALA A 158 1.22 6.56 -8.99
CA ALA A 158 0.57 6.14 -10.22
C ALA A 158 0.23 7.33 -11.11
N GLU A 159 0.14 7.11 -12.42
CA GLU A 159 -0.11 8.19 -13.39
C GLU A 159 -1.46 8.89 -13.18
N PHE A 160 -2.51 8.12 -12.92
CA PHE A 160 -3.84 8.68 -12.70
C PHE A 160 -3.89 9.63 -11.48
N GLU A 161 -3.05 9.43 -10.46
CA GLU A 161 -2.96 10.34 -9.31
C GLU A 161 -2.49 11.73 -9.74
N ILE A 162 -1.58 11.82 -10.71
CA ILE A 162 -1.10 13.13 -11.22
C ILE A 162 -2.25 13.90 -11.85
N GLU A 163 -3.04 13.24 -12.70
CA GLU A 163 -4.20 13.86 -13.34
C GLU A 163 -5.25 14.29 -12.31
N GLU A 164 -5.58 13.38 -11.37
CA GLU A 164 -6.57 13.62 -10.33
C GLU A 164 -6.16 14.78 -9.43
N TYR A 165 -4.95 14.72 -8.84
CA TYR A 165 -4.51 15.75 -7.89
C TYR A 165 -4.17 17.07 -8.56
N SER A 166 -3.63 17.07 -9.77
CA SER A 166 -3.42 18.31 -10.54
C SER A 166 -4.74 19.06 -10.75
N ARG A 167 -5.78 18.36 -11.18
CA ARG A 167 -7.11 18.93 -11.39
C ARG A 167 -7.75 19.40 -10.09
N GLU A 168 -7.72 18.58 -9.04
CA GLU A 168 -8.41 18.88 -7.78
C GLU A 168 -7.72 19.94 -6.94
N LEU A 169 -6.39 19.94 -6.92
CA LEU A 169 -5.59 20.90 -6.18
C LEU A 169 -5.29 22.17 -6.99
N ARG A 170 -5.55 22.15 -8.29
CA ARG A 170 -5.17 23.20 -9.24
C ARG A 170 -3.67 23.50 -9.16
N ILE A 171 -2.86 22.45 -9.15
CA ILE A 171 -1.40 22.49 -9.20
C ILE A 171 -0.98 21.90 -10.55
N PRO A 172 -0.09 22.55 -11.33
CA PRO A 172 0.37 22.04 -12.61
C PRO A 172 0.97 20.63 -12.51
N GLN A 173 0.75 19.77 -13.53
CA GLN A 173 1.22 18.38 -13.54
C GLN A 173 2.73 18.26 -13.42
N GLU A 174 3.47 19.23 -13.96
CA GLU A 174 4.93 19.30 -13.93
C GLU A 174 5.53 19.46 -12.53
N ARG A 175 4.69 19.76 -11.53
CA ARG A 175 5.07 19.81 -10.11
C ARG A 175 5.04 18.44 -9.45
N PHE A 176 4.53 17.44 -10.13
CA PHE A 176 4.44 16.07 -9.63
C PHE A 176 5.55 15.22 -10.23
N ALA A 177 6.26 14.50 -9.40
CA ALA A 177 7.13 13.41 -9.81
C ALA A 177 6.38 12.09 -9.74
N LEU A 178 6.42 11.28 -10.79
CA LEU A 178 5.94 9.91 -10.78
C LEU A 178 7.04 9.00 -10.23
N ILE A 179 6.85 8.50 -9.01
CA ILE A 179 7.77 7.55 -8.38
C ILE A 179 6.96 6.35 -7.88
N PRO A 180 6.84 5.30 -8.69
CA PRO A 180 6.06 4.12 -8.36
C PRO A 180 6.63 3.37 -7.15
N ASN A 181 5.77 2.61 -6.45
CA ASN A 181 6.24 1.66 -5.44
C ASN A 181 7.11 0.58 -6.09
N GLY A 182 8.16 0.19 -5.40
CA GLY A 182 8.95 -0.95 -5.78
C GLY A 182 8.24 -2.27 -5.48
N VAL A 183 8.70 -3.31 -6.12
CA VAL A 183 8.32 -4.70 -5.82
C VAL A 183 9.57 -5.54 -5.64
N GLU A 184 9.54 -6.35 -4.59
CA GLU A 184 10.57 -7.34 -4.33
C GLU A 184 9.99 -8.47 -3.50
N LEU A 185 10.09 -9.67 -4.05
CA LEU A 185 9.84 -10.91 -3.35
C LEU A 185 11.03 -11.85 -3.52
N PRO A 186 11.40 -12.59 -2.48
CA PRO A 186 12.45 -13.60 -2.64
C PRO A 186 12.01 -14.65 -3.67
N ARG A 187 12.96 -15.07 -4.49
CA ARG A 187 12.72 -16.19 -5.39
C ARG A 187 12.57 -17.46 -4.56
N VAL A 188 11.43 -18.11 -4.70
CA VAL A 188 11.15 -19.40 -4.09
C VAL A 188 10.96 -20.42 -5.18
N PRO A 189 11.40 -21.68 -4.99
CA PRO A 189 11.07 -22.76 -5.91
C PRO A 189 9.55 -22.83 -6.08
N ALA A 190 9.08 -23.16 -7.28
CA ALA A 190 7.71 -23.58 -7.46
C ALA A 190 7.39 -24.69 -6.46
N ALA A 191 6.24 -24.64 -5.81
CA ALA A 191 5.82 -25.72 -4.94
C ALA A 191 5.91 -27.03 -5.74
N ASN A 192 6.56 -28.07 -5.18
CA ASN A 192 6.65 -29.36 -5.83
C ASN A 192 5.24 -29.88 -6.01
N GLY A 193 4.75 -29.80 -7.24
CA GLY A 193 3.33 -29.79 -7.61
C GLY A 193 2.62 -31.13 -7.61
N ASP A 194 2.80 -32.03 -6.65
CA ASP A 194 2.13 -33.33 -6.73
C ASP A 194 1.01 -33.55 -5.71
N GLU A 195 0.95 -32.84 -4.60
CA GLU A 195 -0.11 -33.06 -3.60
C GLU A 195 -1.35 -32.15 -3.78
N ASP A 196 -1.21 -30.97 -4.40
CA ASP A 196 -2.29 -30.00 -4.65
C ASP A 196 -2.70 -29.88 -6.14
N ALA A 197 -2.11 -30.65 -7.04
CA ALA A 197 -2.47 -30.65 -8.46
C ALA A 197 -3.94 -31.09 -8.63
N GLY A 198 -4.78 -30.15 -9.04
CA GLY A 198 -6.22 -30.34 -9.19
C GLY A 198 -7.10 -29.66 -8.13
N HIS A 199 -6.50 -28.91 -7.22
CA HIS A 199 -7.18 -28.11 -6.18
C HIS A 199 -6.91 -26.62 -6.37
N PRO A 200 -7.59 -25.92 -7.29
CA PRO A 200 -7.29 -24.52 -7.57
C PRO A 200 -7.29 -23.64 -6.32
N LEU A 201 -6.19 -22.92 -6.07
CA LEU A 201 -6.04 -21.96 -4.99
C LEU A 201 -6.18 -20.54 -5.50
N ILE A 202 -7.21 -19.85 -5.05
CA ILE A 202 -7.51 -18.47 -5.36
C ILE A 202 -6.98 -17.60 -4.22
N ALA A 203 -6.00 -16.73 -4.49
CA ALA A 203 -5.45 -15.84 -3.48
C ALA A 203 -6.10 -14.46 -3.53
N SER A 204 -6.36 -13.85 -2.37
CA SER A 204 -6.76 -12.45 -2.25
C SER A 204 -5.96 -11.79 -1.13
N VAL A 205 -5.15 -10.78 -1.46
CA VAL A 205 -4.14 -10.21 -0.55
C VAL A 205 -4.45 -8.76 -0.23
N GLY A 206 -4.50 -8.39 1.04
CA GLY A 206 -4.71 -7.02 1.47
C GLY A 206 -5.21 -6.90 2.89
N ARG A 207 -5.32 -5.67 3.39
CA ARG A 207 -5.93 -5.42 4.70
C ARG A 207 -7.39 -5.90 4.69
N LEU A 208 -7.84 -6.51 5.78
CA LEU A 208 -9.22 -6.95 5.88
C LEU A 208 -10.13 -5.76 6.21
N GLU A 209 -10.43 -5.00 5.16
CA GLU A 209 -11.36 -3.88 5.14
C GLU A 209 -12.38 -4.09 4.00
N ARG A 210 -13.61 -3.62 4.20
CA ARG A 210 -14.70 -3.86 3.24
C ARG A 210 -14.35 -3.41 1.81
N TYR A 211 -13.72 -2.24 1.65
CA TYR A 211 -13.36 -1.69 0.34
C TYR A 211 -12.31 -2.52 -0.40
N LYS A 212 -11.61 -3.44 0.27
CA LYS A 212 -10.64 -4.36 -0.35
C LYS A 212 -11.29 -5.48 -1.17
N GLY A 213 -12.59 -5.69 -1.02
CA GLY A 213 -13.35 -6.57 -1.92
C GLY A 213 -13.21 -8.06 -1.65
N HIS A 214 -12.56 -8.50 -0.55
CA HIS A 214 -12.43 -9.92 -0.20
C HIS A 214 -13.77 -10.64 -0.11
N GLN A 215 -14.83 -9.96 0.35
CA GLN A 215 -16.21 -10.49 0.38
C GLN A 215 -16.75 -10.86 -0.99
N ARG A 216 -16.28 -10.19 -2.06
CA ARG A 216 -16.70 -10.48 -3.45
C ARG A 216 -16.10 -11.80 -3.91
N VAL A 217 -14.85 -12.09 -3.50
CA VAL A 217 -14.18 -13.37 -3.80
C VAL A 217 -14.85 -14.52 -3.05
N ILE A 218 -15.19 -14.32 -1.75
CA ILE A 218 -15.93 -15.31 -0.96
C ILE A 218 -17.31 -15.55 -1.58
N ALA A 219 -18.05 -14.50 -1.93
CA ALA A 219 -19.38 -14.62 -2.52
C ALA A 219 -19.38 -15.36 -3.88
N ALA A 220 -18.29 -15.24 -4.65
CA ALA A 220 -18.14 -15.93 -5.92
C ALA A 220 -17.81 -17.44 -5.77
N LEU A 221 -17.22 -17.85 -4.64
CA LEU A 221 -16.71 -19.21 -4.46
C LEU A 221 -17.77 -20.30 -4.64
N PRO A 222 -19.04 -20.21 -4.17
CA PRO A 222 -20.07 -21.21 -4.46
C PRO A 222 -20.27 -21.47 -5.95
N HIS A 223 -20.22 -20.43 -6.77
CA HIS A 223 -20.35 -20.53 -8.23
C HIS A 223 -19.08 -21.13 -8.87
N VAL A 224 -17.90 -20.84 -8.34
CA VAL A 224 -16.64 -21.48 -8.76
C VAL A 224 -16.67 -22.96 -8.46
N LEU A 225 -17.14 -23.37 -7.26
CA LEU A 225 -17.23 -24.76 -6.83
C LEU A 225 -18.14 -25.63 -7.70
N ALA A 226 -19.12 -25.02 -8.39
CA ALA A 226 -19.96 -25.74 -9.36
C ALA A 226 -19.16 -26.29 -10.56
N SER A 227 -18.05 -25.64 -10.94
CA SER A 227 -17.19 -26.04 -12.06
C SER A 227 -15.83 -26.58 -11.61
N ALA A 228 -15.36 -26.19 -10.43
CA ALA A 228 -14.11 -26.59 -9.79
C ALA A 228 -14.37 -27.00 -8.32
N PRO A 229 -14.90 -28.20 -8.05
CA PRO A 229 -15.40 -28.61 -6.73
C PRO A 229 -14.32 -28.62 -5.64
N SER A 230 -13.04 -28.71 -6.02
CA SER A 230 -11.89 -28.73 -5.10
C SER A 230 -11.30 -27.35 -4.84
N ALA A 231 -11.81 -26.28 -5.48
CA ALA A 231 -11.28 -24.92 -5.34
C ALA A 231 -11.29 -24.44 -3.87
N ARG A 232 -10.27 -23.64 -3.54
CA ARG A 232 -10.08 -23.02 -2.21
C ARG A 232 -9.74 -21.57 -2.36
N VAL A 233 -10.05 -20.78 -1.34
CA VAL A 233 -9.68 -19.36 -1.27
C VAL A 233 -8.74 -19.15 -0.10
N TRP A 234 -7.63 -18.46 -0.35
CA TRP A 234 -6.74 -17.93 0.67
C TRP A 234 -6.83 -16.41 0.69
N ILE A 235 -7.23 -15.86 1.85
CA ILE A 235 -7.27 -14.41 2.08
C ILE A 235 -6.13 -14.05 3.03
N ALA A 236 -5.12 -13.37 2.48
CA ALA A 236 -3.92 -12.98 3.21
C ALA A 236 -4.06 -11.54 3.75
N GLY A 237 -4.22 -11.41 5.05
CA GLY A 237 -4.28 -10.11 5.68
C GLY A 237 -4.82 -10.12 7.10
N SER A 238 -4.90 -8.94 7.70
CA SER A 238 -5.55 -8.68 8.97
C SER A 238 -6.34 -7.37 8.91
N GLY A 239 -7.34 -7.24 9.76
CA GLY A 239 -8.13 -6.01 9.81
C GLY A 239 -9.50 -6.19 10.45
N PRO A 240 -10.23 -5.07 10.65
CA PRO A 240 -11.49 -5.07 11.39
C PRO A 240 -12.63 -5.81 10.69
N TYR A 241 -12.49 -6.17 9.42
CA TYR A 241 -13.52 -6.85 8.63
C TYR A 241 -13.37 -8.38 8.64
N GLU A 242 -12.42 -8.94 9.39
CA GLU A 242 -12.14 -10.38 9.42
C GLU A 242 -13.34 -11.20 9.87
N GLN A 243 -13.99 -10.78 10.97
CA GLN A 243 -15.12 -11.51 11.51
C GLN A 243 -16.26 -11.62 10.49
N GLN A 244 -16.60 -10.54 9.81
CA GLN A 244 -17.65 -10.50 8.79
C GLN A 244 -17.31 -11.38 7.58
N LEU A 245 -16.04 -11.50 7.21
CA LEU A 245 -15.62 -12.42 6.14
C LEU A 245 -15.80 -13.89 6.55
N ARG A 246 -15.48 -14.23 7.80
CA ARG A 246 -15.70 -15.60 8.34
C ARG A 246 -17.19 -15.92 8.46
N GLU A 247 -17.98 -14.97 8.92
CA GLU A 247 -19.45 -15.12 8.99
C GLU A 247 -20.04 -15.35 7.60
N LEU A 248 -19.63 -14.56 6.59
CA LEU A 248 -20.08 -14.73 5.21
C LEU A 248 -19.72 -16.12 4.65
N ALA A 249 -18.50 -16.62 4.90
CA ALA A 249 -18.09 -17.96 4.47
C ALA A 249 -18.93 -19.05 5.14
N ALA A 250 -19.30 -18.89 6.42
CA ALA A 250 -20.16 -19.81 7.14
C ALA A 250 -21.61 -19.77 6.63
N GLU A 251 -22.18 -18.58 6.40
CA GLU A 251 -23.52 -18.39 5.83
C GLU A 251 -23.68 -19.05 4.46
N LEU A 252 -22.61 -19.02 3.65
CA LEU A 252 -22.58 -19.64 2.33
C LEU A 252 -22.25 -21.15 2.37
N GLY A 253 -21.99 -21.72 3.56
CA GLY A 253 -21.67 -23.13 3.73
C GLY A 253 -20.30 -23.56 3.18
N ILE A 254 -19.35 -22.61 3.07
CA ILE A 254 -18.03 -22.82 2.45
C ILE A 254 -16.86 -22.50 3.40
N ALA A 255 -17.09 -22.43 4.70
CA ALA A 255 -16.06 -22.05 5.69
C ALA A 255 -14.79 -22.92 5.57
N GLU A 256 -14.92 -24.22 5.34
CA GLU A 256 -13.81 -25.17 5.18
C GLU A 256 -13.00 -24.96 3.87
N ARG A 257 -13.50 -24.13 2.95
CA ARG A 257 -12.87 -23.79 1.67
C ARG A 257 -12.20 -22.43 1.68
N VAL A 258 -12.34 -21.68 2.78
CA VAL A 258 -11.82 -20.30 2.90
C VAL A 258 -10.86 -20.21 4.08
N GLU A 259 -9.59 -20.01 3.77
CA GLU A 259 -8.56 -19.72 4.75
C GLU A 259 -8.38 -18.21 4.87
N ILE A 260 -8.47 -17.65 6.09
CA ILE A 260 -8.24 -16.22 6.36
C ILE A 260 -7.14 -16.09 7.41
N GLY A 261 -6.08 -15.36 7.09
CA GLY A 261 -5.00 -15.15 8.06
C GLY A 261 -3.90 -14.24 7.52
N ALA A 262 -3.18 -13.62 8.43
CA ALA A 262 -2.05 -12.77 8.09
C ALA A 262 -0.77 -13.60 7.95
N VAL A 263 0.03 -13.28 6.94
CA VAL A 263 1.45 -13.66 6.92
C VAL A 263 2.22 -12.62 7.75
N ALA A 264 3.14 -13.07 8.59
CA ALA A 264 3.95 -12.16 9.40
C ALA A 264 4.70 -11.14 8.52
N ALA A 265 4.77 -9.89 8.97
CA ALA A 265 5.32 -8.77 8.18
C ALA A 265 6.71 -9.02 7.60
N GLY A 266 7.58 -9.63 8.40
CA GLY A 266 8.95 -9.94 8.00
C GLY A 266 9.10 -11.21 7.20
N ASP A 267 8.06 -12.07 7.12
CA ASP A 267 8.17 -13.35 6.43
C ASP A 267 7.77 -13.23 4.94
N ARG A 268 8.66 -12.57 4.20
CA ARG A 268 8.49 -12.40 2.76
C ARG A 268 8.63 -13.71 2.00
N GLY A 269 9.39 -14.65 2.59
CA GLY A 269 9.55 -16.00 2.05
C GLY A 269 8.24 -16.77 2.07
N GLU A 270 7.50 -16.73 3.18
CA GLU A 270 6.18 -17.37 3.28
C GLU A 270 5.17 -16.72 2.34
N MET A 271 5.13 -15.38 2.26
CA MET A 271 4.28 -14.68 1.29
C MET A 271 4.58 -15.14 -0.15
N ALA A 272 5.86 -15.21 -0.52
CA ALA A 272 6.26 -15.66 -1.86
C ALA A 272 5.85 -17.13 -2.11
N ARG A 273 6.09 -18.04 -1.14
CA ARG A 273 5.71 -19.46 -1.26
C ARG A 273 4.22 -19.62 -1.47
N ARG A 274 3.40 -18.93 -0.66
CA ARG A 274 1.94 -19.04 -0.75
C ARG A 274 1.37 -18.40 -2.02
N LEU A 275 1.95 -17.31 -2.49
CA LEU A 275 1.59 -16.73 -3.77
C LEU A 275 1.95 -17.68 -4.92
N VAL A 276 3.17 -18.23 -4.94
CA VAL A 276 3.60 -19.17 -5.98
C VAL A 276 2.73 -20.46 -6.00
N ALA A 277 2.21 -20.86 -4.84
CA ALA A 277 1.26 -21.97 -4.75
C ALA A 277 -0.17 -21.62 -5.21
N SER A 278 -0.44 -20.35 -5.52
CA SER A 278 -1.78 -19.92 -5.96
C SER A 278 -1.89 -19.95 -7.48
N ASP A 279 -3.05 -20.37 -7.99
CA ASP A 279 -3.32 -20.45 -9.43
C ASP A 279 -3.80 -19.12 -10.01
N VAL A 280 -4.43 -18.28 -9.18
CA VAL A 280 -4.89 -16.95 -9.55
C VAL A 280 -4.91 -16.02 -8.36
N VAL A 281 -4.51 -14.76 -8.57
CA VAL A 281 -4.64 -13.69 -7.59
C VAL A 281 -5.82 -12.81 -7.96
N VAL A 282 -6.71 -12.52 -7.00
CA VAL A 282 -7.95 -11.78 -7.22
C VAL A 282 -8.00 -10.57 -6.29
N LEU A 283 -7.95 -9.36 -6.85
CA LEU A 283 -7.94 -8.10 -6.12
C LEU A 283 -9.11 -7.21 -6.57
N LEU A 284 -10.22 -7.26 -5.84
CA LEU A 284 -11.47 -6.57 -6.18
C LEU A 284 -11.71 -5.34 -5.31
N SER A 285 -10.66 -4.59 -5.02
CA SER A 285 -10.74 -3.36 -4.23
C SER A 285 -11.54 -2.28 -4.96
N ASP A 286 -12.34 -1.51 -4.22
CA ASP A 286 -13.04 -0.34 -4.76
C ASP A 286 -12.06 0.76 -5.19
N PHE A 287 -10.92 0.85 -4.54
CA PHE A 287 -9.88 1.83 -4.84
C PHE A 287 -8.48 1.35 -4.42
N GLU A 288 -7.53 1.47 -5.32
CA GLU A 288 -6.09 1.26 -5.08
C GLU A 288 -5.31 2.33 -5.86
N THR A 289 -4.17 2.75 -5.34
CA THR A 289 -3.25 3.62 -6.10
C THR A 289 -2.22 2.81 -6.88
N HIS A 290 -1.27 2.24 -6.17
CA HIS A 290 -0.25 1.39 -6.76
C HIS A 290 -0.11 0.14 -5.88
N PRO A 291 -0.97 -0.87 -6.11
CA PRO A 291 -1.15 -2.00 -5.19
C PRO A 291 0.03 -2.95 -5.22
N ILE A 292 0.82 -2.97 -4.15
CA ILE A 292 2.01 -3.83 -4.01
C ILE A 292 1.66 -5.30 -4.23
N ALA A 293 0.52 -5.78 -3.72
CA ALA A 293 0.09 -7.16 -3.90
C ALA A 293 -0.13 -7.54 -5.38
N ALA A 294 -0.62 -6.61 -6.20
CA ALA A 294 -0.76 -6.83 -7.64
C ALA A 294 0.61 -6.93 -8.32
N LEU A 295 1.54 -6.03 -7.95
CA LEU A 295 2.90 -6.06 -8.50
C LEU A 295 3.64 -7.33 -8.08
N GLU A 296 3.43 -7.80 -6.86
CA GLU A 296 3.99 -9.07 -6.37
C GLU A 296 3.46 -10.25 -7.20
N ALA A 297 2.15 -10.30 -7.46
CA ALA A 297 1.57 -11.33 -8.35
C ALA A 297 2.15 -11.26 -9.77
N ILE A 298 2.27 -10.05 -10.33
CA ILE A 298 2.87 -9.84 -11.66
C ILE A 298 4.34 -10.29 -11.69
N SER A 299 5.12 -9.95 -10.66
CA SER A 299 6.55 -10.30 -10.57
C SER A 299 6.78 -11.81 -10.51
N LEU A 300 5.82 -12.55 -9.95
CA LEU A 300 5.82 -14.02 -9.89
C LEU A 300 5.21 -14.68 -11.13
N GLY A 301 4.70 -13.89 -12.08
CA GLY A 301 4.06 -14.43 -13.30
C GLY A 301 2.65 -14.98 -13.09
N LEU A 302 2.03 -14.74 -11.93
CA LEU A 302 0.73 -15.32 -11.57
C LEU A 302 -0.43 -14.66 -12.35
N PRO A 303 -1.45 -15.42 -12.79
CA PRO A 303 -2.69 -14.86 -13.31
C PRO A 303 -3.28 -13.86 -12.32
N LEU A 304 -3.78 -12.72 -12.82
CA LEU A 304 -4.27 -11.63 -11.99
C LEU A 304 -5.59 -11.09 -12.50
N LEU A 305 -6.63 -11.20 -11.68
CA LEU A 305 -7.95 -10.61 -11.89
C LEU A 305 -8.15 -9.41 -10.96
N VAL A 306 -8.51 -8.26 -11.50
CA VAL A 306 -8.62 -7.01 -10.73
C VAL A 306 -9.96 -6.30 -10.97
N ALA A 307 -10.33 -5.39 -10.07
CA ALA A 307 -11.41 -4.44 -10.34
C ALA A 307 -10.97 -3.42 -11.40
N SER A 308 -11.90 -3.00 -12.28
CA SER A 308 -11.63 -2.12 -13.44
C SER A 308 -11.32 -0.66 -13.08
N GLY A 309 -11.40 -0.27 -11.81
CA GLY A 309 -11.19 1.10 -11.35
C GLY A 309 -9.78 1.38 -10.80
N SER A 310 -9.43 2.67 -10.68
CA SER A 310 -8.22 3.18 -10.01
C SER A 310 -6.90 2.59 -10.55
N GLY A 311 -5.87 2.46 -9.74
CA GLY A 311 -4.58 1.87 -10.15
C GLY A 311 -4.65 0.39 -10.53
N LEU A 312 -5.68 -0.33 -10.10
CA LEU A 312 -5.92 -1.70 -10.60
C LEU A 312 -6.34 -1.69 -12.08
N GLY A 313 -7.25 -0.78 -12.45
CA GLY A 313 -7.66 -0.59 -13.84
C GLY A 313 -6.50 -0.15 -14.74
N GLU A 314 -5.57 0.66 -14.23
CA GLU A 314 -4.35 1.05 -14.96
C GLU A 314 -3.48 -0.18 -15.30
N LEU A 315 -3.32 -1.13 -14.36
CA LEU A 315 -2.62 -2.39 -14.64
C LEU A 315 -3.31 -3.21 -15.73
N ALA A 316 -4.64 -3.25 -15.71
CA ALA A 316 -5.40 -3.96 -16.74
C ALA A 316 -5.28 -3.29 -18.12
N GLN A 317 -5.33 -1.96 -18.21
CA GLN A 317 -5.13 -1.21 -19.45
C GLN A 317 -3.74 -1.44 -20.06
N ARG A 318 -2.75 -1.67 -19.20
CA ARG A 318 -1.38 -2.03 -19.61
C ARG A 318 -1.21 -3.51 -19.97
N GLY A 319 -2.28 -4.30 -19.97
CA GLY A 319 -2.25 -5.74 -20.28
C GLY A 319 -1.58 -6.59 -19.20
N LEU A 320 -1.50 -6.10 -17.98
CA LEU A 320 -0.85 -6.80 -16.85
C LEU A 320 -1.83 -7.60 -15.98
N ALA A 321 -3.12 -7.40 -16.18
CA ALA A 321 -4.19 -8.11 -15.47
C ALA A 321 -5.43 -8.18 -16.34
N ARG A 322 -6.33 -9.12 -16.07
CA ARG A 322 -7.72 -9.00 -16.55
C ARG A 322 -8.52 -8.18 -15.55
N SER A 323 -9.50 -7.44 -16.03
CA SER A 323 -10.36 -6.65 -15.16
C SER A 323 -11.82 -7.04 -15.26
N ILE A 324 -12.52 -6.77 -14.15
CA ILE A 324 -13.97 -6.92 -14.05
C ILE A 324 -14.54 -5.69 -13.35
N ASP A 325 -15.80 -5.34 -13.65
CA ASP A 325 -16.44 -4.20 -13.01
C ASP A 325 -16.54 -4.40 -11.49
N ALA A 326 -16.33 -3.34 -10.74
CA ALA A 326 -16.31 -3.39 -9.27
C ALA A 326 -17.69 -3.76 -8.67
N ASP A 327 -18.80 -3.56 -9.41
CA ASP A 327 -20.18 -3.91 -9.07
C ASP A 327 -20.65 -5.23 -9.72
N ALA A 328 -19.74 -5.99 -10.32
CA ALA A 328 -20.05 -7.28 -10.93
C ALA A 328 -20.69 -8.24 -9.91
N THR A 329 -21.67 -9.03 -10.36
CA THR A 329 -22.30 -10.05 -9.53
C THR A 329 -21.35 -11.18 -9.17
N ALA A 330 -21.69 -11.96 -8.13
CA ALA A 330 -20.88 -13.09 -7.70
C ALA A 330 -20.66 -14.13 -8.82
N GLU A 331 -21.68 -14.37 -9.65
CA GLU A 331 -21.61 -15.24 -10.82
C GLU A 331 -20.61 -14.73 -11.85
N ARG A 332 -20.63 -13.42 -12.15
CA ARG A 332 -19.69 -12.81 -13.10
C ARG A 332 -18.25 -12.85 -12.59
N VAL A 333 -18.05 -12.63 -11.29
CA VAL A 333 -16.73 -12.77 -10.65
C VAL A 333 -16.25 -14.22 -10.76
N ALA A 334 -17.13 -15.20 -10.52
CA ALA A 334 -16.78 -16.62 -10.65
C ALA A 334 -16.42 -16.99 -12.10
N GLU A 335 -17.19 -16.53 -13.08
CA GLU A 335 -16.88 -16.74 -14.51
C GLU A 335 -15.49 -16.19 -14.86
N ALA A 336 -15.16 -15.00 -14.38
CA ALA A 336 -13.84 -14.37 -14.60
C ALA A 336 -12.70 -15.16 -13.92
N ILE A 337 -12.90 -15.64 -12.69
CA ILE A 337 -11.94 -16.49 -12.00
C ILE A 337 -11.74 -17.81 -12.78
N LEU A 338 -12.82 -18.48 -13.16
CA LEU A 338 -12.76 -19.73 -13.93
C LEU A 338 -12.12 -19.53 -15.31
N HIS A 339 -12.27 -18.34 -15.88
CA HIS A 339 -11.58 -17.98 -17.13
C HIS A 339 -10.07 -17.90 -16.91
N GLU A 340 -9.60 -17.18 -15.86
CA GLU A 340 -8.17 -17.11 -15.53
C GLU A 340 -7.56 -18.47 -15.20
N LEU A 341 -8.30 -19.35 -14.54
CA LEU A 341 -7.85 -20.72 -14.23
C LEU A 341 -7.69 -21.61 -15.49
N ARG A 342 -8.53 -21.40 -16.51
CA ARG A 342 -8.51 -22.22 -17.75
C ARG A 342 -7.63 -21.64 -18.85
N ASP A 343 -7.59 -20.33 -18.96
CA ASP A 343 -6.92 -19.57 -20.00
C ASP A 343 -6.27 -18.32 -19.38
N PRO A 344 -5.18 -18.50 -18.62
CA PRO A 344 -4.52 -17.40 -17.94
C PRO A 344 -4.01 -16.35 -18.92
N LEU A 345 -4.12 -15.08 -18.55
CA LEU A 345 -3.60 -13.98 -19.33
C LEU A 345 -2.09 -14.14 -19.53
N VAL A 346 -1.65 -14.36 -20.78
CA VAL A 346 -0.25 -14.35 -21.14
C VAL A 346 0.25 -12.90 -21.22
N ARG A 347 1.17 -12.54 -20.34
CA ARG A 347 1.75 -11.20 -20.28
C ARG A 347 3.04 -11.12 -21.08
N SER A 348 3.25 -9.99 -21.75
CA SER A 348 4.59 -9.66 -22.23
C SER A 348 5.52 -9.46 -21.03
N PRO A 349 6.81 -9.79 -21.13
CA PRO A 349 7.77 -9.47 -20.10
C PRO A 349 7.70 -7.98 -19.72
N VAL A 350 7.54 -7.68 -18.45
CA VAL A 350 7.52 -6.31 -17.94
C VAL A 350 8.61 -6.12 -16.88
N VAL A 351 9.33 -5.02 -16.99
CA VAL A 351 10.25 -4.60 -15.94
C VAL A 351 9.44 -3.79 -14.93
N LEU A 352 9.33 -4.33 -13.73
CA LEU A 352 8.70 -3.65 -12.62
C LEU A 352 9.76 -2.83 -11.86
N PRO A 353 9.39 -1.66 -11.31
CA PRO A 353 10.30 -0.88 -10.48
C PRO A 353 10.69 -1.67 -9.24
N THR A 354 11.96 -1.61 -8.87
CA THR A 354 12.46 -2.14 -7.61
C THR A 354 12.34 -1.12 -6.49
N TRP A 355 12.49 -1.55 -5.25
CA TRP A 355 12.58 -0.60 -4.13
C TRP A 355 13.86 0.24 -4.19
N ASP A 356 14.93 -0.28 -4.81
CA ASP A 356 16.16 0.49 -5.04
C ASP A 356 15.92 1.62 -6.04
N ASP A 357 15.18 1.37 -7.13
CA ASP A 357 14.79 2.41 -8.09
C ASP A 357 13.92 3.48 -7.41
N CYS A 358 12.96 3.07 -6.57
CA CYS A 358 12.11 3.99 -5.82
C CYS A 358 12.91 4.86 -4.85
N ALA A 359 13.85 4.25 -4.10
CA ALA A 359 14.69 4.97 -3.16
C ALA A 359 15.67 5.93 -3.88
N ALA A 360 16.25 5.51 -5.00
CA ALA A 360 17.14 6.34 -5.82
C ALA A 360 16.39 7.55 -6.39
N ALA A 361 15.20 7.35 -6.97
CA ALA A 361 14.39 8.45 -7.50
C ALA A 361 13.95 9.45 -6.42
N LEU A 362 13.67 8.97 -5.20
CA LEU A 362 13.38 9.87 -4.07
C LEU A 362 14.63 10.62 -3.60
N LEU A 363 15.79 9.97 -3.58
CA LEU A 363 17.06 10.64 -3.24
C LEU A 363 17.43 11.74 -4.23
N ASP A 364 17.20 11.51 -5.52
CA ASP A 364 17.40 12.51 -6.58
C ASP A 364 16.44 13.71 -6.45
N LEU A 365 15.25 13.47 -5.90
CA LEU A 365 14.27 14.53 -5.65
C LEU A 365 14.64 15.38 -4.42
N TYR A 366 15.39 14.83 -3.45
CA TYR A 366 15.76 15.51 -2.20
C TYR A 366 16.89 16.52 -2.40
#